data_4cbe46a7032f9a2da8d2597836abaf01
#
_entry.id   4cbe46a7032f9a2da8d2597836abaf01
#
_cell.length_a   1.000
_cell.length_b   1.000
_cell.length_c   1.000
_cell.angle_alpha   90.00
_cell.angle_beta   90.00
_cell.angle_gamma   90.00
#
_symmetry.space_group_name_H-M   'P 1'
#
loop_
_entity.id
_entity.type
_entity.pdbx_description
1 polymer ?
#
loop_
_entity_poly.entity_id
_entity_poly.type
_entity_poly.pdbx_seq_one_letter_code
_entity_poly.pdbx_strand_id
1 'polypeptide(L)'
;GTAFAKYRFIGKKFWLFVMALFMILPVQVTLLPNYILMEKLGFLNSWKSLIIPGIFSPFGTVWLTFIFQSIPDEWLEAARLDRANQLQIVRYIVVPASKPAVVTLFVLTFVESWNMVEQPIIFLEGELDYPLSVFLASVMENSMAVQSVCGLLCLIPVTFFFLYYHKELTDGLRDILWS
;
A
#
# COMPACT_ATOMS: atom_id res chain seq x y z
N GLY A 1 2.81 7.41 -8.91
CA GLY A 1 3.64 6.57 -9.80
C GLY A 1 3.75 7.15 -11.21
N THR A 2 2.65 7.25 -11.97
CA THR A 2 2.68 7.63 -13.41
C THR A 2 3.39 8.94 -13.70
N ALA A 3 3.14 10.00 -12.91
CA ALA A 3 3.80 11.29 -13.09
C ALA A 3 5.33 11.18 -12.94
N PHE A 4 5.80 10.46 -11.92
CA PHE A 4 7.21 10.21 -11.71
C PHE A 4 7.83 9.27 -12.75
N ALA A 5 7.06 8.37 -13.36
CA ALA A 5 7.58 7.47 -14.37
C ALA A 5 7.80 8.17 -15.72
N LYS A 6 6.74 8.79 -16.23
CA LYS A 6 6.61 9.17 -17.65
C LYS A 6 6.76 10.67 -17.94
N TYR A 7 6.78 11.52 -16.90
CA TYR A 7 6.94 12.96 -17.09
C TYR A 7 8.30 13.46 -16.61
N ARG A 8 8.82 14.46 -17.31
CA ARG A 8 10.01 15.22 -16.92
C ARG A 8 9.55 16.51 -16.26
N PHE A 9 9.88 16.70 -14.99
CA PHE A 9 9.63 17.94 -14.25
C PHE A 9 10.80 18.27 -13.34
N ILE A 10 10.92 19.56 -13.02
CA ILE A 10 12.01 20.07 -12.17
C ILE A 10 11.88 19.44 -10.77
N GLY A 11 12.99 18.89 -10.25
CA GLY A 11 13.01 18.27 -8.93
C GLY A 11 12.55 16.82 -8.86
N LYS A 12 12.24 16.14 -9.99
CA LYS A 12 11.83 14.72 -10.01
C LYS A 12 12.74 13.82 -9.17
N LYS A 13 14.07 13.92 -9.36
CA LYS A 13 15.06 13.12 -8.63
C LYS A 13 15.05 13.43 -7.13
N PHE A 14 14.92 14.71 -6.78
CA PHE A 14 14.84 15.14 -5.39
C PHE A 14 13.60 14.54 -4.68
N TRP A 15 12.42 14.63 -5.30
CA TRP A 15 11.20 14.06 -4.73
C TRP A 15 11.23 12.55 -4.62
N LEU A 16 11.81 11.84 -5.60
CA LEU A 16 12.01 10.39 -5.51
C LEU A 16 12.97 10.03 -4.37
N PHE A 17 14.04 10.81 -4.19
CA PHE A 17 14.96 10.63 -3.07
C PHE A 17 14.26 10.86 -1.72
N VAL A 18 13.45 11.91 -1.61
CA VAL A 18 12.64 12.16 -0.40
C VAL A 18 11.69 11.00 -0.12
N MET A 19 11.00 10.46 -1.13
CA MET A 19 10.14 9.29 -0.97
C MET A 19 10.93 8.06 -0.49
N ALA A 20 12.12 7.83 -1.05
CA ALA A 20 13.00 6.74 -0.63
C ALA A 20 13.46 6.90 0.83
N LEU A 21 13.75 8.12 1.28
CA LEU A 21 14.05 8.40 2.69
C LEU A 21 12.86 8.06 3.60
N PHE A 22 11.64 8.42 3.20
CA PHE A 22 10.44 8.07 3.97
C PHE A 22 10.21 6.56 4.07
N MET A 23 10.66 5.76 3.11
CA MET A 23 10.58 4.30 3.18
C MET A 23 11.48 3.69 4.26
N ILE A 24 12.58 4.38 4.61
CA ILE A 24 13.54 3.90 5.63
C ILE A 24 13.07 4.27 7.03
N LEU A 25 12.23 5.30 7.16
CA LEU A 25 11.74 5.73 8.47
C LEU A 25 10.81 4.66 9.07
N PRO A 26 11.08 4.23 10.32
CA PRO A 26 10.18 3.34 11.03
C PRO A 26 8.85 4.04 11.29
N VAL A 27 7.75 3.27 11.29
CA VAL A 27 6.38 3.79 11.49
C VAL A 27 6.25 4.57 12.78
N GLN A 28 7.00 4.21 13.82
CA GLN A 28 7.02 4.86 15.12
C GLN A 28 7.39 6.35 15.05
N VAL A 29 8.27 6.73 14.11
CA VAL A 29 8.67 8.14 13.91
C VAL A 29 7.51 8.96 13.35
N THR A 30 6.65 8.35 12.55
CA THR A 30 5.51 9.02 11.90
C THR A 30 4.23 8.97 12.72
N LEU A 31 4.16 8.14 13.76
CA LEU A 31 2.97 7.99 14.62
C LEU A 31 2.55 9.29 15.25
N LEU A 32 3.45 9.97 15.95
CA LEU A 32 3.13 11.22 16.66
C LEU A 32 2.71 12.36 15.71
N PRO A 33 3.44 12.65 14.62
CA PRO A 33 2.99 13.62 13.62
C PRO A 33 1.62 13.28 13.01
N ASN A 34 1.35 12.02 12.71
CA ASN A 34 0.07 11.58 12.18
C ASN A 34 -1.05 11.74 13.24
N TYR A 35 -0.79 11.39 14.48
CA TYR A 35 -1.75 11.60 15.58
C TYR A 35 -2.15 13.08 15.69
N ILE A 36 -1.18 13.99 15.77
CA ILE A 36 -1.43 15.43 15.87
C ILE A 36 -2.22 15.96 14.65
N LEU A 37 -1.90 15.43 13.47
CA LEU A 37 -2.62 15.81 12.25
C LEU A 37 -4.08 15.32 12.28
N MET A 38 -4.31 14.06 12.66
CA MET A 38 -5.67 13.49 12.76
C MET A 38 -6.49 14.14 13.84
N GLU A 39 -5.87 14.52 14.98
CA GLU A 39 -6.50 15.29 16.04
C GLU A 39 -6.97 16.67 15.54
N LYS A 40 -6.09 17.42 14.88
CA LYS A 40 -6.41 18.73 14.29
C LYS A 40 -7.52 18.68 13.23
N LEU A 41 -7.62 17.57 12.51
CA LEU A 41 -8.64 17.33 11.49
C LEU A 41 -9.96 16.79 12.09
N GLY A 42 -9.98 16.47 13.40
CA GLY A 42 -11.15 15.88 14.06
C GLY A 42 -11.46 14.46 13.59
N PHE A 43 -10.43 13.70 13.19
CA PHE A 43 -10.58 12.33 12.67
C PHE A 43 -10.15 11.24 13.65
N LEU A 44 -9.64 11.60 14.84
CA LEU A 44 -9.40 10.62 15.89
C LEU A 44 -10.69 9.88 16.26
N ASN A 45 -10.54 8.69 16.83
CA ASN A 45 -11.65 7.82 17.21
C ASN A 45 -12.57 7.45 16.05
N SER A 46 -12.00 7.37 14.84
CA SER A 46 -12.70 6.92 13.65
C SER A 46 -11.76 6.17 12.70
N TRP A 47 -12.30 5.28 11.90
CA TRP A 47 -11.55 4.56 10.85
C TRP A 47 -10.82 5.50 9.87
N LYS A 48 -11.25 6.75 9.77
CA LYS A 48 -10.59 7.77 8.94
C LYS A 48 -9.17 8.04 9.40
N SER A 49 -8.91 7.97 10.71
CA SER A 49 -7.56 8.19 11.26
C SER A 49 -6.55 7.14 10.82
N LEU A 50 -7.00 5.94 10.49
CA LEU A 50 -6.17 4.85 9.97
C LEU A 50 -6.07 4.90 8.44
N ILE A 51 -7.19 5.17 7.75
CA ILE A 51 -7.27 5.11 6.28
C ILE A 51 -6.53 6.29 5.64
N ILE A 52 -6.72 7.51 6.14
CA ILE A 52 -6.18 8.71 5.50
C ILE A 52 -4.64 8.72 5.44
N PRO A 53 -3.90 8.44 6.53
CA PRO A 53 -2.45 8.31 6.45
C PRO A 53 -2.00 7.18 5.53
N GLY A 54 -2.74 6.05 5.50
CA GLY A 54 -2.44 4.88 4.67
C GLY A 54 -2.58 5.13 3.15
N ILE A 55 -3.37 6.12 2.72
CA ILE A 55 -3.48 6.49 1.29
C ILE A 55 -2.14 7.00 0.74
N PHE A 56 -1.34 7.66 1.58
CA PHE A 56 -0.03 8.19 1.20
C PHE A 56 1.07 7.17 1.45
N SER A 57 1.29 6.26 0.48
CA SER A 57 2.35 5.26 0.55
C SER A 57 3.57 5.71 -0.27
N PRO A 58 4.69 6.08 0.36
CA PRO A 58 5.97 6.31 -0.32
C PRO A 58 6.43 5.07 -1.07
N PHE A 59 6.35 3.90 -0.43
CA PHE A 59 6.66 2.61 -1.03
C PHE A 59 5.86 2.36 -2.30
N GLY A 60 4.53 2.46 -2.23
CA GLY A 60 3.67 2.28 -3.40
C GLY A 60 3.96 3.26 -4.53
N THR A 61 4.33 4.51 -4.18
CA THR A 61 4.69 5.53 -5.18
C THR A 61 5.98 5.18 -5.90
N VAL A 62 7.03 4.80 -5.18
CA VAL A 62 8.33 4.41 -5.73
C VAL A 62 8.20 3.12 -6.53
N TRP A 63 7.57 2.09 -5.96
CA TRP A 63 7.30 0.81 -6.63
C TRP A 63 6.63 0.99 -7.99
N LEU A 64 5.47 1.64 -8.02
CA LEU A 64 4.75 1.90 -9.27
C LEU A 64 5.53 2.81 -10.23
N THR A 65 6.42 3.67 -9.74
CA THR A 65 7.27 4.48 -10.61
C THR A 65 8.23 3.61 -11.40
N PHE A 66 8.91 2.67 -10.76
CA PHE A 66 9.82 1.75 -11.43
C PHE A 66 9.09 0.89 -12.47
N ILE A 67 7.96 0.29 -12.07
CA ILE A 67 7.16 -0.54 -12.98
C ILE A 67 6.65 0.26 -14.18
N PHE A 68 6.16 1.48 -13.98
CA PHE A 68 5.67 2.29 -15.10
C PHE A 68 6.80 2.80 -16.01
N GLN A 69 8.04 2.87 -15.52
CA GLN A 69 9.19 3.18 -16.36
C GLN A 69 9.51 2.07 -17.36
N SER A 70 9.25 0.80 -17.04
CA SER A 70 9.49 -0.33 -17.93
C SER A 70 8.48 -0.43 -19.09
N ILE A 71 7.34 0.27 -19.02
CA ILE A 71 6.36 0.31 -20.12
C ILE A 71 6.97 1.07 -21.31
N PRO A 72 6.98 0.50 -22.54
CA PRO A 72 7.52 1.17 -23.71
C PRO A 72 6.84 2.50 -24.00
N ASP A 73 7.61 3.54 -24.27
CA ASP A 73 7.06 4.87 -24.58
C ASP A 73 6.29 4.88 -25.91
N GLU A 74 6.63 3.98 -26.81
CA GLU A 74 5.95 3.76 -28.11
C GLU A 74 4.44 3.52 -27.94
N TRP A 75 4.05 2.76 -26.92
CA TRP A 75 2.62 2.50 -26.64
C TRP A 75 1.87 3.76 -26.22
N LEU A 76 2.56 4.63 -25.48
CA LEU A 76 1.99 5.90 -25.02
C LEU A 76 1.92 6.92 -26.16
N GLU A 77 2.90 6.90 -27.05
CA GLU A 77 2.94 7.75 -28.24
C GLU A 77 1.85 7.35 -29.24
N ALA A 78 1.70 6.05 -29.52
CA ALA A 78 0.62 5.54 -30.36
C ALA A 78 -0.76 5.96 -29.84
N ALA A 79 -1.00 5.83 -28.53
CA ALA A 79 -2.27 6.26 -27.95
C ALA A 79 -2.50 7.79 -28.03
N ARG A 80 -1.43 8.59 -27.96
CA ARG A 80 -1.53 10.05 -28.15
C ARG A 80 -1.86 10.41 -29.59
N LEU A 81 -1.34 9.68 -30.57
CA LEU A 81 -1.72 9.83 -31.98
C LEU A 81 -3.20 9.51 -32.20
N ASP A 82 -3.74 8.54 -31.48
CA ASP A 82 -5.17 8.22 -31.45
C ASP A 82 -6.02 9.23 -30.62
N ARG A 83 -5.42 10.37 -30.22
CA ARG A 83 -6.05 11.42 -29.41
C ARG A 83 -6.56 10.95 -28.04
N ALA A 84 -6.01 9.87 -27.48
CA ALA A 84 -6.38 9.44 -26.15
C ALA A 84 -5.95 10.47 -25.09
N ASN A 85 -6.85 10.77 -24.16
CA ASN A 85 -6.53 11.65 -23.05
C ASN A 85 -5.69 10.90 -21.98
N GLN A 86 -5.09 11.65 -21.04
CA GLN A 86 -4.21 11.09 -20.01
C GLN A 86 -4.89 9.99 -19.16
N LEU A 87 -6.15 10.18 -18.82
CA LEU A 87 -6.90 9.21 -18.03
C LEU A 87 -7.14 7.90 -18.80
N GLN A 88 -7.41 8.03 -20.11
CA GLN A 88 -7.56 6.87 -21.01
C GLN A 88 -6.25 6.11 -21.14
N ILE A 89 -5.11 6.79 -21.32
CA ILE A 89 -3.80 6.17 -21.38
C ILE A 89 -3.52 5.40 -20.08
N VAL A 90 -3.74 6.03 -18.91
CA VAL A 90 -3.53 5.35 -17.63
C VAL A 90 -4.44 4.14 -17.49
N ARG A 91 -5.75 4.29 -17.80
CA ARG A 91 -6.74 3.24 -17.57
C ARG A 91 -6.61 2.06 -18.54
N TYR A 92 -6.32 2.32 -19.81
CA TYR A 92 -6.36 1.30 -20.87
C TYR A 92 -4.98 0.76 -21.27
N ILE A 93 -3.89 1.43 -20.92
CA ILE A 93 -2.54 1.00 -21.25
C ILE A 93 -1.73 0.75 -19.98
N VAL A 94 -1.52 1.79 -19.15
CA VAL A 94 -0.60 1.71 -18.02
C VAL A 94 -1.08 0.69 -16.97
N VAL A 95 -2.35 0.78 -16.54
CA VAL A 95 -2.88 -0.13 -15.50
C VAL A 95 -2.95 -1.58 -15.98
N PRO A 96 -3.46 -1.91 -17.18
CA PRO A 96 -3.44 -3.29 -17.66
C PRO A 96 -2.02 -3.85 -17.87
N ALA A 97 -1.11 -3.06 -18.44
CA ALA A 97 0.28 -3.47 -18.65
C ALA A 97 1.03 -3.75 -17.35
N SER A 98 0.66 -3.05 -16.26
CA SER A 98 1.28 -3.19 -14.93
C SER A 98 0.42 -4.00 -13.95
N LYS A 99 -0.60 -4.72 -14.42
CA LYS A 99 -1.53 -5.47 -13.57
C LYS A 99 -0.81 -6.36 -12.53
N PRO A 100 0.20 -7.18 -12.87
CA PRO A 100 0.88 -8.02 -11.89
C PRO A 100 1.51 -7.20 -10.75
N ALA A 101 2.18 -6.10 -11.07
CA ALA A 101 2.82 -5.23 -10.08
C ALA A 101 1.81 -4.47 -9.21
N VAL A 102 0.67 -4.06 -9.77
CA VAL A 102 -0.42 -3.43 -9.01
C VAL A 102 -1.05 -4.42 -8.05
N VAL A 103 -1.27 -5.67 -8.48
CA VAL A 103 -1.78 -6.74 -7.62
C VAL A 103 -0.80 -7.07 -6.50
N THR A 104 0.50 -7.16 -6.82
CA THR A 104 1.55 -7.37 -5.82
C THR A 104 1.53 -6.27 -4.76
N LEU A 105 1.49 -5.01 -5.18
CA LEU A 105 1.39 -3.87 -4.26
C LEU A 105 0.13 -3.95 -3.40
N PHE A 106 -1.01 -4.29 -3.99
CA PHE A 106 -2.27 -4.46 -3.26
C PHE A 106 -2.16 -5.53 -2.17
N VAL A 107 -1.61 -6.72 -2.50
CA VAL A 107 -1.46 -7.80 -1.54
C VAL A 107 -0.49 -7.42 -0.41
N LEU A 108 0.64 -6.79 -0.74
CA LEU A 108 1.61 -6.32 0.27
C LEU A 108 0.97 -5.29 1.22
N THR A 109 0.28 -4.30 0.66
CA THR A 109 -0.41 -3.27 1.47
C THR A 109 -1.55 -3.88 2.30
N PHE A 110 -2.27 -4.88 1.75
CA PHE A 110 -3.29 -5.60 2.50
C PHE A 110 -2.69 -6.32 3.70
N VAL A 111 -1.61 -7.09 3.50
CA VAL A 111 -0.93 -7.82 4.60
C VAL A 111 -0.41 -6.86 5.67
N GLU A 112 0.20 -5.74 5.26
CA GLU A 112 0.67 -4.69 6.17
C GLU A 112 -0.47 -4.09 6.99
N SER A 113 -1.57 -3.71 6.33
CA SER A 113 -2.75 -3.15 6.99
C SER A 113 -3.47 -4.19 7.88
N TRP A 114 -3.48 -5.47 7.46
CA TRP A 114 -4.07 -6.56 8.22
C TRP A 114 -3.33 -6.82 9.54
N ASN A 115 -2.02 -6.64 9.56
CA ASN A 115 -1.18 -6.83 10.75
C ASN A 115 -0.96 -5.55 11.57
N MET A 116 -1.64 -4.46 11.21
CA MET A 116 -1.49 -3.17 11.90
C MET A 116 -2.03 -3.25 13.34
N VAL A 117 -1.19 -2.90 14.32
CA VAL A 117 -1.53 -2.91 15.75
C VAL A 117 -1.29 -1.55 16.40
N GLU A 118 -0.12 -0.95 16.16
CA GLU A 118 0.33 0.25 16.87
C GLU A 118 -0.57 1.47 16.62
N GLN A 119 -0.92 1.75 15.36
CA GLN A 119 -1.76 2.91 15.00
C GLN A 119 -3.18 2.80 15.58
N PRO A 120 -3.90 1.66 15.42
CA PRO A 120 -5.24 1.52 15.99
C PRO A 120 -5.29 1.74 17.50
N ILE A 121 -4.33 1.19 18.26
CA ILE A 121 -4.28 1.35 19.72
C ILE A 121 -4.13 2.82 20.12
N ILE A 122 -3.40 3.61 19.32
CA ILE A 122 -3.13 5.02 19.63
C ILE A 122 -4.23 5.94 19.11
N PHE A 123 -4.86 5.61 17.98
CA PHE A 123 -5.79 6.50 17.26
C PHE A 123 -7.27 6.24 17.58
N LEU A 124 -7.60 5.06 18.14
CA LEU A 124 -8.96 4.67 18.49
C LEU A 124 -9.06 4.47 20.02
N GLU A 125 -10.12 4.97 20.64
CA GLU A 125 -10.34 4.86 22.09
C GLU A 125 -11.29 3.72 22.48
N GLY A 126 -12.06 3.18 21.54
CA GLY A 126 -13.09 2.15 21.82
C GLY A 126 -12.63 0.75 21.49
N GLU A 127 -12.68 -0.19 22.45
CA GLU A 127 -12.32 -1.59 22.22
C GLU A 127 -13.15 -2.27 21.09
N LEU A 128 -14.40 -1.83 20.89
CA LEU A 128 -15.29 -2.34 19.84
C LEU A 128 -14.91 -1.90 18.43
N ASP A 129 -14.10 -0.83 18.31
CA ASP A 129 -13.66 -0.29 17.04
C ASP A 129 -12.28 -0.82 16.61
N TYR A 130 -11.64 -1.63 17.45
CA TYR A 130 -10.32 -2.17 17.16
C TYR A 130 -10.36 -3.20 16.01
N PRO A 131 -9.37 -3.16 15.10
CA PRO A 131 -9.15 -4.22 14.13
C PRO A 131 -8.91 -5.57 14.82
N LEU A 132 -9.16 -6.66 14.08
CA LEU A 132 -8.96 -8.01 14.58
C LEU A 132 -7.52 -8.27 15.06
N SER A 133 -6.53 -7.65 14.43
CA SER A 133 -5.11 -7.73 14.83
C SER A 133 -4.86 -7.22 16.26
N VAL A 134 -5.50 -6.11 16.64
CA VAL A 134 -5.40 -5.54 18.00
C VAL A 134 -6.12 -6.42 19.01
N PHE A 135 -7.34 -6.87 18.65
CA PHE A 135 -8.11 -7.79 19.51
C PHE A 135 -7.33 -9.06 19.81
N LEU A 136 -6.68 -9.64 18.80
CA LEU A 136 -5.84 -10.83 18.99
C LEU A 136 -4.64 -10.55 19.90
N ALA A 137 -3.98 -9.40 19.72
CA ALA A 137 -2.87 -9.02 20.59
C ALA A 137 -3.30 -8.92 22.06
N SER A 138 -4.52 -8.43 22.35
CA SER A 138 -5.06 -8.33 23.72
C SER A 138 -5.50 -9.68 24.31
N VAL A 139 -6.00 -10.60 23.49
CA VAL A 139 -6.43 -11.95 23.92
C VAL A 139 -5.23 -12.86 24.22
N MET A 140 -4.04 -12.50 23.74
CA MET A 140 -2.80 -13.26 23.98
C MET A 140 -2.47 -13.47 25.47
N GLU A 141 -3.04 -12.68 26.36
CA GLU A 141 -2.80 -12.83 27.81
C GLU A 141 -3.62 -13.94 28.49
N ASN A 142 -4.69 -14.43 27.86
CA ASN A 142 -5.73 -15.19 28.58
C ASN A 142 -5.72 -16.72 28.39
N SER A 143 -5.35 -17.28 27.23
CA SER A 143 -5.35 -18.73 26.98
C SER A 143 -4.63 -19.09 25.67
N MET A 144 -3.66 -20.04 25.76
CA MET A 144 -2.98 -20.59 24.57
C MET A 144 -3.93 -21.19 23.53
N ALA A 145 -5.02 -21.82 23.97
CA ALA A 145 -5.98 -22.45 23.09
C ALA A 145 -6.75 -21.40 22.25
N VAL A 146 -7.25 -20.33 22.89
CA VAL A 146 -7.95 -19.23 22.22
C VAL A 146 -7.01 -18.53 21.25
N GLN A 147 -5.78 -18.25 21.66
CA GLN A 147 -4.72 -17.66 20.86
C GLN A 147 -4.48 -18.45 19.56
N SER A 148 -4.34 -19.79 19.67
CA SER A 148 -4.11 -20.66 18.51
C SER A 148 -5.27 -20.63 17.52
N VAL A 149 -6.52 -20.69 18.01
CA VAL A 149 -7.70 -20.62 17.15
C VAL A 149 -7.80 -19.26 16.44
N CYS A 150 -7.63 -18.18 17.18
CA CYS A 150 -7.64 -16.84 16.62
C CYS A 150 -6.53 -16.62 15.59
N GLY A 151 -5.31 -17.10 15.87
CA GLY A 151 -4.20 -17.04 14.92
C GLY A 151 -4.51 -17.79 13.61
N LEU A 152 -5.13 -18.99 13.71
CA LEU A 152 -5.57 -19.73 12.53
C LEU A 152 -6.63 -18.97 11.72
N LEU A 153 -7.60 -18.34 12.39
CA LEU A 153 -8.63 -17.55 11.73
C LEU A 153 -8.03 -16.34 10.98
N CYS A 154 -7.00 -15.72 11.55
CA CYS A 154 -6.29 -14.61 10.90
C CYS A 154 -5.48 -15.01 9.66
N LEU A 155 -5.05 -16.26 9.57
CA LEU A 155 -4.35 -16.76 8.38
C LEU A 155 -5.29 -16.94 7.18
N ILE A 156 -6.59 -17.14 7.40
CA ILE A 156 -7.56 -17.44 6.33
C ILE A 156 -7.58 -16.35 5.25
N PRO A 157 -7.79 -15.05 5.54
CA PRO A 157 -7.85 -14.02 4.51
C PRO A 157 -6.53 -13.86 3.77
N VAL A 158 -5.40 -13.89 4.50
CA VAL A 158 -4.07 -13.74 3.90
C VAL A 158 -3.77 -14.91 2.97
N THR A 159 -4.06 -16.15 3.41
CA THR A 159 -3.89 -17.36 2.59
C THR A 159 -4.79 -17.33 1.36
N PHE A 160 -6.05 -16.89 1.51
CA PHE A 160 -6.98 -16.75 0.40
C PHE A 160 -6.46 -15.76 -0.66
N PHE A 161 -6.01 -14.57 -0.25
CA PHE A 161 -5.41 -13.60 -1.17
C PHE A 161 -4.15 -14.14 -1.83
N PHE A 162 -3.28 -14.81 -1.09
CA PHE A 162 -2.08 -15.42 -1.62
C PHE A 162 -2.39 -16.50 -2.66
N LEU A 163 -3.30 -17.44 -2.36
CA LEU A 163 -3.69 -18.51 -3.28
C LEU A 163 -4.41 -17.97 -4.53
N TYR A 164 -5.23 -16.95 -4.38
CA TYR A 164 -5.94 -16.35 -5.50
C TYR A 164 -5.02 -15.57 -6.44
N TYR A 165 -4.05 -14.83 -5.89
CA TYR A 165 -3.15 -13.96 -6.65
C TYR A 165 -1.73 -14.51 -6.80
N HIS A 166 -1.47 -15.79 -6.49
CA HIS A 166 -0.12 -16.36 -6.51
C HIS A 166 0.58 -16.20 -7.86
N LYS A 167 -0.16 -16.32 -8.96
CA LYS A 167 0.38 -16.18 -10.32
C LYS A 167 0.84 -14.73 -10.58
N GLU A 168 -0.03 -13.76 -10.30
CA GLU A 168 0.28 -12.35 -10.46
C GLU A 168 1.43 -11.91 -9.54
N LEU A 169 1.49 -12.44 -8.32
CA LEU A 169 2.60 -12.19 -7.40
C LEU A 169 3.92 -12.71 -7.96
N THR A 170 3.94 -13.92 -8.50
CA THR A 170 5.13 -14.52 -9.09
C THR A 170 5.59 -13.74 -10.33
N ASP A 171 4.67 -13.38 -11.21
CA ASP A 171 4.96 -12.59 -12.40
C ASP A 171 5.45 -11.19 -12.04
N GLY A 172 4.79 -10.50 -11.11
CA GLY A 172 5.17 -9.17 -10.65
C GLY A 172 6.54 -9.10 -9.96
N LEU A 173 6.91 -10.14 -9.21
CA LEU A 173 8.25 -10.24 -8.61
C LEU A 173 9.32 -10.58 -9.66
N ARG A 174 8.98 -11.40 -10.64
CA ARG A 174 9.89 -11.79 -11.72
C ARG A 174 10.28 -10.60 -12.60
N ASP A 175 9.32 -9.74 -12.93
CA ASP A 175 9.56 -8.54 -13.74
C ASP A 175 10.57 -7.58 -13.09
N ILE A 176 10.67 -7.60 -11.75
CA ILE A 176 11.60 -6.75 -10.99
C ILE A 176 12.99 -7.38 -10.89
N LEU A 177 13.06 -8.70 -10.79
CA LEU A 177 14.34 -9.38 -10.59
C LEU A 177 15.13 -9.53 -11.91
N TRP A 178 14.48 -9.41 -13.06
CA TRP A 178 15.08 -9.64 -14.38
C TRP A 178 15.04 -8.41 -15.29
N SER A 179 14.58 -7.24 -14.82
CA SER A 179 14.70 -5.93 -15.48
C SER A 179 15.97 -5.21 -15.04
#